data_0069b6c5ca170676ae0c269310f590c9
#
_entry.id   0069b6c5ca170676ae0c269310f590c9
#
_cell.length_a   1.000
_cell.length_b   1.000
_cell.length_c   1.000
_cell.angle_alpha   90.00
_cell.angle_beta   90.00
_cell.angle_gamma   90.00
#
_symmetry.space_group_name_H-M   'P 1'
#
loop_
_entity.id
_entity.type
_entity.pdbx_description
1 polymer ?
#
loop_
_entity_poly.entity_id
_entity_poly.type
_entity_poly.pdbx_seq_one_letter_code
_entity_poly.pdbx_strand_id
1 'polypeptide(L)' 'LPAEIERLETEIGAISEKMNQPDFYQAERSVTAAVEKNLATAQEQLNHCYQRWEDLETE' A
#
# COMPACT_ATOMS: atom_id res chain seq x y z
N LEU A 1 -15.46 -0.85 -9.44
CA LEU A 1 -14.17 -1.34 -8.90
C LEU A 1 -14.39 -2.21 -7.69
N PRO A 2 -13.61 -3.29 -7.53
CA PRO A 2 -13.74 -4.11 -6.33
C PRO A 2 -13.40 -3.32 -5.07
N ALA A 3 -14.11 -3.62 -4.00
CA ALA A 3 -13.90 -2.94 -2.72
C ALA A 3 -12.47 -3.15 -2.19
N GLU A 4 -11.85 -4.27 -2.53
CA GLU A 4 -10.48 -4.57 -2.13
C GLU A 4 -9.47 -3.57 -2.68
N ILE A 5 -9.63 -3.18 -3.95
CA ILE A 5 -8.72 -2.22 -4.58
C ILE A 5 -8.86 -0.87 -3.91
N GLU A 6 -10.08 -0.43 -3.66
CA GLU A 6 -10.35 0.83 -2.97
C GLU A 6 -9.73 0.85 -1.58
N ARG A 7 -9.87 -0.24 -0.87
CA ARG A 7 -9.34 -0.38 0.47
C ARG A 7 -7.81 -0.32 0.48
N LEU A 8 -7.18 -1.04 -0.45
CA LEU A 8 -5.73 -1.05 -0.57
C LEU A 8 -5.19 0.32 -0.97
N GLU A 9 -5.86 1.01 -1.87
CA GLU A 9 -5.48 2.36 -2.26
C GLU A 9 -5.55 3.33 -1.07
N THR A 10 -6.59 3.18 -0.25
CA THR A 10 -6.74 4.00 0.96
C THR A 10 -5.63 3.70 1.95
N GLU A 11 -5.28 2.44 2.15
CA GLU A 11 -4.18 2.05 3.03
C GLU A 11 -2.85 2.60 2.55
N ILE A 12 -2.57 2.48 1.26
CA ILE A 12 -1.34 2.99 0.67
C ILE A 12 -1.26 4.51 0.84
N GLY A 13 -2.37 5.20 0.61
CA GLY A 13 -2.43 6.65 0.81
C GLY A 13 -2.15 7.05 2.24
N ALA A 14 -2.73 6.34 3.20
CA ALA A 14 -2.52 6.60 4.62
C ALA A 14 -1.06 6.36 5.02
N ILE A 15 -0.47 5.27 4.54
CA ILE A 15 0.93 4.94 4.82
C ILE A 15 1.86 6.00 4.21
N SER A 16 1.60 6.39 2.97
CA SER A 16 2.40 7.42 2.28
C SER A 16 2.34 8.75 3.01
N GLU A 17 1.17 9.12 3.49
CA GLU A 17 0.99 10.35 4.26
C GLU A 17 1.79 10.32 5.56
N LYS A 18 1.81 9.16 6.21
CA LYS A 18 2.59 8.95 7.42
C LYS A 18 4.09 9.11 7.15
N MET A 19 4.56 8.58 6.01
CA MET A 19 5.95 8.67 5.60
C MET A 19 6.37 10.10 5.25
N ASN A 20 5.43 10.96 4.89
CA ASN A 20 5.71 12.35 4.57
C ASN A 20 5.83 13.24 5.79
N GLN A 21 5.48 12.74 6.97
CA GLN A 21 5.60 13.52 8.21
C GLN A 21 7.07 13.56 8.66
N PRO A 22 7.55 14.74 9.09
CA PRO A 22 8.95 14.85 9.54
C PRO A 22 9.27 13.95 10.72
N ASP A 23 8.31 13.70 11.58
CA ASP A 23 8.48 12.85 12.75
C ASP A 23 8.77 11.39 12.38
N PHE A 24 8.33 10.96 11.21
CA PHE A 24 8.55 9.61 10.73
C PHE A 24 10.04 9.26 10.66
N TYR A 25 10.84 10.17 10.14
CA TYR A 25 12.27 9.95 9.98
C TYR A 25 13.03 10.03 11.30
N GLN A 26 12.40 10.57 12.33
CA GLN A 26 12.97 10.64 13.68
C GLN A 26 12.61 9.41 14.52
N ALA A 27 11.68 8.60 14.02
CA ALA A 27 11.27 7.38 14.71
C ALA A 27 12.36 6.31 14.63
N GLU A 28 12.25 5.32 15.50
CA GLU A 28 13.19 4.21 15.52
C GLU A 28 13.20 3.47 14.17
N ARG A 29 14.37 2.96 13.82
CA ARG A 29 14.57 2.25 12.56
C ARG A 29 13.62 1.07 12.39
N SER A 30 13.32 0.39 13.48
CA SER A 30 12.39 -0.74 13.46
C SER A 30 10.99 -0.31 13.06
N VAL A 31 10.56 0.88 13.49
CA VAL A 31 9.25 1.44 13.16
C VAL A 31 9.20 1.82 11.68
N THR A 32 10.22 2.53 11.20
CA THR A 32 10.26 2.95 9.79
C THR A 32 10.34 1.74 8.86
N ALA A 33 11.13 0.74 9.23
CA ALA A 33 11.25 -0.48 8.44
C ALA A 33 9.93 -1.24 8.38
N ALA A 34 9.19 -1.30 9.49
CA ALA A 34 7.90 -1.96 9.52
C ALA A 34 6.88 -1.24 8.63
N VAL A 35 6.88 0.08 8.64
CA VAL A 35 5.98 0.87 7.80
C VAL A 35 6.32 0.69 6.32
N GLU A 36 7.60 0.72 5.98
CA GLU A 36 8.05 0.49 4.60
C GLU A 36 7.65 -0.90 4.11
N LYS A 37 7.79 -1.90 4.96
CA LYS A 37 7.39 -3.27 4.64
C LYS A 37 5.88 -3.36 4.41
N ASN A 38 5.10 -2.71 5.26
CA ASN A 38 3.65 -2.68 5.10
C ASN A 38 3.24 -2.02 3.78
N LEU A 39 3.92 -0.94 3.42
CA LEU A 39 3.67 -0.24 2.15
C LEU A 39 3.97 -1.16 0.97
N ALA A 40 5.10 -1.83 0.99
CA ALA A 40 5.48 -2.74 -0.08
C ALA A 40 4.49 -3.89 -0.22
N THR A 41 4.04 -4.45 0.90
CA THR A 41 3.05 -5.53 0.91
C THR A 41 1.72 -5.05 0.34
N ALA A 42 1.27 -3.87 0.74
CA ALA A 42 0.02 -3.30 0.25
C ALA A 42 0.08 -3.04 -1.26
N GLN A 43 1.20 -2.50 -1.74
CA GLN A 43 1.40 -2.24 -3.16
C GLN A 43 1.42 -3.53 -3.97
N GLU A 44 2.04 -4.57 -3.44
CA GLU A 44 2.09 -5.88 -4.08
C GLU A 44 0.69 -6.47 -4.18
N GLN A 45 -0.09 -6.38 -3.12
CA GLN A 45 -1.47 -6.85 -3.13
C GLN A 45 -2.33 -6.06 -4.10
N LEU A 46 -2.13 -4.76 -4.18
CA LEU A 46 -2.86 -3.91 -5.11
C LEU A 46 -2.55 -4.29 -6.56
N ASN A 47 -1.28 -4.49 -6.87
CA ASN A 47 -0.88 -4.93 -8.20
C ASN A 47 -1.49 -6.28 -8.56
N HIS A 48 -1.56 -7.18 -7.59
CA HIS A 48 -2.17 -8.50 -7.77
C HIS A 48 -3.66 -8.37 -8.09
N CYS A 49 -4.35 -7.48 -7.41
CA CYS A 49 -5.77 -7.24 -7.64
C CYS A 49 -6.01 -6.66 -9.03
N TYR A 50 -5.19 -5.70 -9.46
CA TYR A 50 -5.30 -5.11 -10.79
C TYR A 50 -5.03 -6.14 -11.88
N GLN A 51 -4.03 -6.97 -11.69
CA GLN A 51 -3.68 -8.02 -12.64
C GLN A 51 -4.82 -9.01 -12.80
N ARG A 52 -5.43 -9.39 -11.70
CA ARG A 52 -6.57 -10.29 -11.67
C ARG A 52 -7.78 -9.68 -12.38
N TRP A 53 -7.99 -8.41 -12.16
CA TRP A 53 -9.09 -7.68 -12.77
C TRP A 53 -8.90 -7.58 -14.28
N GLU A 54 -7.68 -7.33 -14.72
CA GLU A 54 -7.34 -7.31 -16.15
C GLU A 54 -7.59 -8.67 -16.80
N ASP A 55 -7.19 -9.73 -16.13
CA ASP A 55 -7.39 -11.09 -16.63
C ASP A 55 -8.88 -11.41 -16.81
N LEU A 56 -9.70 -10.94 -15.87
CA LEU A 56 -11.14 -11.15 -15.94
C LEU A 56 -11.78 -10.35 -17.07
N GLU A 57 -11.27 -9.17 -17.36
CA GLU A 57 -11.78 -8.33 -18.44
C GLU A 57 -11.39 -8.85 -19.82
N THR A 58 -10.25 -9.51 -19.90
CA THR A 58 -9.72 -10.00 -21.20
C THR A 58 -10.44 -11.26 -21.68
N GLU A 59 -11.17 -11.92 -20.79
CA GLU A 59 -11.99 -13.07 -21.16
C GLU A 59 -13.35 -12.63 -21.70
#